data_36b7126f6facf0caeddd37fd4ea7f1d9
#
_entry.id   36b7126f6facf0caeddd37fd4ea7f1d9
#
_cell.length_a   1.000
_cell.length_b   1.000
_cell.length_c   1.000
_cell.angle_alpha   90.00
_cell.angle_beta   90.00
_cell.angle_gamma   90.00
#
_symmetry.space_group_name_H-M   'P 1'
#
loop_
_entity.id
_entity.type
_entity.pdbx_description
1 polymer ?
#
loop_
_entity_poly.entity_id
_entity_poly.type
_entity_poly.pdbx_seq_one_letter_code
_entity_poly.pdbx_strand_id
1 'polypeptide(L)'
;MTSPKATAPDVTASDVTVGARARILCISGPNLQLLGTREPDVYGRDTLADIHARLEQRARALGVEVDARQSNHEGTIVDWIGDAPREGVAGILINPGAYTHTSIAILDAVRATGLPCVEVHLSNPDAREAFRRRSYVAKACVARVAGFGADSYDLGLDGLVRVLARRSGAS
;
A
#
# COMPACT_ATOMS: atom_id res chain seq x y z
N MET A 1 -35.67 -31.28 20.12
CA MET A 1 -35.64 -30.40 18.94
C MET A 1 -34.38 -29.56 19.02
N THR A 2 -33.33 -29.99 18.32
CA THR A 2 -32.01 -29.36 18.26
C THR A 2 -31.90 -28.61 16.94
N SER A 3 -31.82 -27.26 17.02
CA SER A 3 -31.59 -26.41 15.83
C SER A 3 -30.21 -26.63 15.25
N PRO A 4 -30.05 -26.67 13.93
CA PRO A 4 -28.74 -26.80 13.30
C PRO A 4 -27.98 -25.46 13.38
N LYS A 5 -26.73 -25.56 13.79
CA LYS A 5 -25.73 -24.48 13.86
C LYS A 5 -25.34 -24.10 12.42
N ALA A 6 -25.66 -22.88 12.00
CA ALA A 6 -25.25 -22.37 10.71
C ALA A 6 -23.71 -22.19 10.70
N THR A 7 -23.05 -22.95 9.86
CA THR A 7 -21.61 -22.79 9.55
C THR A 7 -21.47 -21.59 8.61
N ALA A 8 -20.68 -20.60 9.01
CA ALA A 8 -20.32 -19.50 8.13
C ALA A 8 -19.48 -20.03 6.96
N PRO A 9 -19.66 -19.52 5.73
CA PRO A 9 -18.85 -19.95 4.60
C PRO A 9 -17.41 -19.52 4.78
N ASP A 10 -16.52 -20.50 4.63
CA ASP A 10 -15.07 -20.31 4.60
C ASP A 10 -14.73 -19.51 3.33
N VAL A 11 -14.43 -18.23 3.47
CA VAL A 11 -14.01 -17.37 2.35
C VAL A 11 -12.55 -17.69 2.05
N THR A 12 -12.33 -18.69 1.23
CA THR A 12 -11.01 -19.02 0.71
C THR A 12 -10.51 -17.89 -0.19
N ALA A 13 -9.20 -17.63 -0.16
CA ALA A 13 -8.51 -16.55 -0.89
C ALA A 13 -8.64 -16.63 -2.43
N SER A 14 -9.40 -17.58 -2.96
CA SER A 14 -9.54 -17.88 -4.39
C SER A 14 -10.59 -17.03 -5.14
N ASP A 15 -11.41 -16.22 -4.45
CA ASP A 15 -12.54 -15.54 -5.10
C ASP A 15 -12.29 -14.06 -5.46
N VAL A 16 -11.04 -13.56 -5.35
CA VAL A 16 -10.73 -12.18 -5.75
C VAL A 16 -10.03 -12.19 -7.10
N THR A 17 -10.80 -12.41 -8.17
CA THR A 17 -10.29 -12.25 -9.54
C THR A 17 -10.41 -10.77 -9.92
N VAL A 18 -9.35 -9.99 -9.73
CA VAL A 18 -9.16 -8.73 -10.46
C VAL A 18 -8.73 -9.12 -11.87
N GLY A 19 -9.33 -8.53 -12.89
CA GLY A 19 -9.07 -8.89 -14.29
C GLY A 19 -7.57 -9.08 -14.56
N ALA A 20 -7.23 -10.10 -15.33
CA ALA A 20 -5.85 -10.53 -15.57
C ALA A 20 -4.96 -9.31 -15.88
N ARG A 21 -3.97 -9.03 -15.01
CA ARG A 21 -2.93 -8.00 -15.13
C ARG A 21 -3.25 -6.58 -14.61
N ALA A 22 -4.02 -6.42 -13.53
CA ALA A 22 -4.05 -5.13 -12.85
C ALA A 22 -2.64 -4.79 -12.33
N ARG A 23 -2.09 -3.63 -12.74
CA ARG A 23 -0.77 -3.16 -12.33
C ARG A 23 -0.90 -2.23 -11.13
N ILE A 24 -0.16 -2.51 -10.08
CA ILE A 24 -0.11 -1.72 -8.84
C ILE A 24 1.23 -0.99 -8.78
N LEU A 25 1.20 0.31 -8.62
CA LEU A 25 2.39 1.11 -8.36
C LEU A 25 2.66 1.13 -6.85
N CYS A 26 3.77 0.51 -6.43
CA CYS A 26 4.24 0.56 -5.04
C CYS A 26 5.33 1.62 -4.90
N ILE A 27 5.07 2.65 -4.09
CA ILE A 27 6.00 3.77 -3.88
C ILE A 27 6.54 3.72 -2.46
N SER A 28 7.86 3.72 -2.33
CA SER A 28 8.58 3.85 -1.08
C SER A 28 9.30 5.20 -1.02
N GLY A 29 9.00 6.00 0.00
CA GLY A 29 9.51 7.35 0.19
C GLY A 29 10.90 7.42 0.82
N PRO A 30 11.28 8.60 1.36
CA PRO A 30 12.64 8.88 1.78
C PRO A 30 13.13 7.97 2.90
N ASN A 31 14.42 7.64 2.83
CA ASN A 31 15.17 6.81 3.78
C ASN A 31 14.74 5.35 3.86
N LEU A 32 13.73 4.88 3.11
CA LEU A 32 13.32 3.48 3.14
C LEU A 32 14.35 2.54 2.50
N GLN A 33 15.22 3.04 1.62
CA GLN A 33 16.38 2.29 1.11
C GLN A 33 17.40 1.90 2.21
N LEU A 34 17.29 2.51 3.40
CA LEU A 34 18.15 2.21 4.56
C LEU A 34 17.56 1.15 5.50
N LEU A 35 16.40 0.58 5.16
CA LEU A 35 15.81 -0.51 5.94
C LEU A 35 16.77 -1.69 6.05
N GLY A 36 16.68 -2.42 7.17
CA GLY A 36 17.60 -3.51 7.53
C GLY A 36 18.88 -3.04 8.24
N THR A 37 19.31 -1.80 8.02
CA THR A 37 20.51 -1.22 8.69
C THR A 37 20.14 -0.08 9.65
N ARG A 38 18.99 0.58 9.46
CA ARG A 38 18.54 1.72 10.26
C ARG A 38 17.49 1.27 11.29
N GLU A 39 17.74 1.59 12.56
CA GLU A 39 16.80 1.44 13.69
C GLU A 39 16.06 0.08 13.66
N PRO A 40 16.75 -1.08 13.70
CA PRO A 40 16.13 -2.40 13.57
C PRO A 40 15.08 -2.69 14.65
N ASP A 41 15.17 -2.06 15.81
CA ASP A 41 14.20 -2.18 16.90
C ASP A 41 12.84 -1.51 16.56
N VAL A 42 12.82 -0.57 15.60
CA VAL A 42 11.61 0.16 15.18
C VAL A 42 11.05 -0.40 13.87
N TYR A 43 11.91 -0.74 12.91
CA TYR A 43 11.51 -1.09 11.54
C TYR A 43 11.73 -2.56 11.20
N GLY A 44 12.38 -3.35 12.07
CA GLY A 44 12.76 -4.73 11.78
C GLY A 44 14.07 -4.84 11.01
N ARG A 45 14.44 -6.08 10.64
CA ARG A 45 15.70 -6.41 9.95
C ARG A 45 15.53 -6.58 8.44
N ASP A 46 14.31 -6.62 7.92
CA ASP A 46 14.04 -6.75 6.50
C ASP A 46 14.57 -5.52 5.76
N THR A 47 15.27 -5.75 4.67
CA THR A 47 15.65 -4.69 3.73
C THR A 47 14.45 -4.30 2.87
N LEU A 48 14.52 -3.12 2.22
CA LEU A 48 13.48 -2.74 1.25
C LEU A 48 13.40 -3.73 0.09
N ALA A 49 14.54 -4.30 -0.33
CA ALA A 49 14.59 -5.32 -1.38
C ALA A 49 13.84 -6.60 -0.96
N ASP A 50 13.99 -7.05 0.29
CA ASP A 50 13.27 -8.21 0.82
C ASP A 50 11.76 -7.95 0.84
N ILE A 51 11.35 -6.76 1.28
CA ILE A 51 9.95 -6.34 1.28
C ILE A 51 9.37 -6.34 -0.14
N HIS A 52 10.08 -5.74 -1.11
CA HIS A 52 9.63 -5.69 -2.49
C HIS A 52 9.53 -7.09 -3.12
N ALA A 53 10.53 -7.97 -2.90
CA ALA A 53 10.51 -9.34 -3.41
C ALA A 53 9.31 -10.15 -2.86
N ARG A 54 9.03 -10.01 -1.57
CA ARG A 54 7.86 -10.63 -0.91
C ARG A 54 6.55 -10.07 -1.46
N LEU A 55 6.47 -8.75 -1.63
CA LEU A 55 5.30 -8.09 -2.19
C LEU A 55 5.02 -8.54 -3.63
N GLU A 56 6.05 -8.72 -4.48
CA GLU A 56 5.91 -9.26 -5.82
C GLU A 56 5.41 -10.72 -5.81
N GLN A 57 5.91 -11.53 -4.88
CA GLN A 57 5.40 -12.90 -4.71
C GLN A 57 3.92 -12.89 -4.31
N ARG A 58 3.53 -12.01 -3.38
CA ARG A 58 2.13 -11.86 -2.98
C ARG A 58 1.26 -11.39 -4.13
N ALA A 59 1.72 -10.42 -4.92
CA ALA A 59 1.03 -9.91 -6.09
C ALA A 59 0.73 -11.01 -7.12
N ARG A 60 1.73 -11.85 -7.41
CA ARG A 60 1.54 -13.02 -8.30
C ARG A 60 0.43 -13.95 -7.81
N ALA A 61 0.38 -14.22 -6.51
CA ALA A 61 -0.66 -15.05 -5.91
C ALA A 61 -2.06 -14.42 -6.00
N LEU A 62 -2.13 -13.08 -6.05
CA LEU A 62 -3.37 -12.32 -6.20
C LEU A 62 -3.76 -12.04 -7.66
N GLY A 63 -2.97 -12.49 -8.64
CA GLY A 63 -3.21 -12.26 -10.07
C GLY A 63 -2.96 -10.82 -10.52
N VAL A 64 -2.16 -10.04 -9.80
CA VAL A 64 -1.78 -8.65 -10.12
C VAL A 64 -0.27 -8.53 -10.30
N GLU A 65 0.16 -7.42 -10.89
CA GLU A 65 1.58 -7.05 -11.02
C GLU A 65 1.91 -5.87 -10.11
N VAL A 66 3.10 -5.86 -9.51
CA VAL A 66 3.61 -4.74 -8.72
C VAL A 66 4.82 -4.14 -9.43
N ASP A 67 4.78 -2.82 -9.59
CA ASP A 67 5.91 -1.99 -10.00
C ASP A 67 6.38 -1.22 -8.75
N ALA A 68 7.51 -1.66 -8.17
CA ALA A 68 8.02 -1.12 -6.93
C ALA A 68 9.12 -0.09 -7.20
N ARG A 69 8.92 1.14 -6.70
CA ARG A 69 9.82 2.28 -6.87
C ARG A 69 10.18 2.90 -5.52
N GLN A 70 11.38 3.44 -5.40
CA GLN A 70 11.83 4.18 -4.20
C GLN A 70 12.45 5.51 -4.61
N SER A 71 12.13 6.58 -3.89
CA SER A 71 12.79 7.88 -4.05
C SER A 71 12.86 8.65 -2.74
N ASN A 72 13.96 9.38 -2.57
CA ASN A 72 14.11 10.39 -1.52
C ASN A 72 13.56 11.76 -1.96
N HIS A 73 13.21 11.94 -3.23
CA HIS A 73 12.78 13.20 -3.80
C HIS A 73 11.27 13.27 -3.94
N GLU A 74 10.65 14.26 -3.31
CA GLU A 74 9.21 14.48 -3.33
C GLU A 74 8.68 14.67 -4.76
N GLY A 75 9.37 15.49 -5.58
CA GLY A 75 8.98 15.74 -6.97
C GLY A 75 8.95 14.46 -7.80
N THR A 76 9.95 13.59 -7.66
CA THR A 76 9.97 12.30 -8.35
C THR A 76 8.77 11.42 -7.97
N ILE A 77 8.38 11.42 -6.70
CA ILE A 77 7.19 10.68 -6.22
C ILE A 77 5.92 11.28 -6.84
N VAL A 78 5.82 12.60 -6.88
CA VAL A 78 4.68 13.32 -7.51
C VAL A 78 4.59 13.01 -9.01
N ASP A 79 5.72 12.99 -9.73
CA ASP A 79 5.78 12.64 -11.15
C ASP A 79 5.29 11.20 -11.39
N TRP A 80 5.78 10.22 -10.63
CA TRP A 80 5.34 8.83 -10.73
C TRP A 80 3.83 8.67 -10.50
N ILE A 81 3.29 9.38 -9.50
CA ILE A 81 1.85 9.36 -9.24
C ILE A 81 1.08 9.97 -10.41
N GLY A 82 1.53 11.13 -10.92
CA GLY A 82 0.89 11.81 -12.05
C GLY A 82 0.91 11.00 -13.34
N ASP A 83 1.96 10.21 -13.57
CA ASP A 83 2.12 9.35 -14.75
C ASP A 83 1.35 8.02 -14.64
N ALA A 84 1.03 7.58 -13.42
CA ALA A 84 0.40 6.28 -13.16
C ALA A 84 -0.82 5.96 -14.05
N PRO A 85 -1.78 6.88 -14.30
CA PRO A 85 -2.91 6.58 -15.19
C PRO A 85 -2.48 6.30 -16.64
N ARG A 86 -1.48 7.02 -17.14
CA ARG A 86 -0.94 6.83 -18.50
C ARG A 86 -0.16 5.52 -18.64
N GLU A 87 0.45 5.07 -17.54
CA GLU A 87 1.18 3.80 -17.46
C GLU A 87 0.25 2.59 -17.24
N GLY A 88 -1.07 2.78 -17.21
CA GLY A 88 -2.05 1.69 -17.02
C GLY A 88 -2.08 1.15 -15.59
N VAL A 89 -1.65 1.95 -14.61
CA VAL A 89 -1.73 1.58 -13.19
C VAL A 89 -3.19 1.59 -12.73
N ALA A 90 -3.61 0.51 -12.05
CA ALA A 90 -4.95 0.37 -11.53
C ALA A 90 -5.11 0.92 -10.09
N GLY A 91 -4.02 0.96 -9.32
CA GLY A 91 -4.04 1.43 -7.94
C GLY A 91 -2.63 1.69 -7.40
N ILE A 92 -2.56 2.42 -6.30
CA ILE A 92 -1.31 2.87 -5.68
C ILE A 92 -1.19 2.32 -4.26
N LEU A 93 -0.06 1.71 -3.95
CA LEU A 93 0.36 1.36 -2.60
C LEU A 93 1.52 2.27 -2.22
N ILE A 94 1.38 3.11 -1.19
CA ILE A 94 2.41 4.10 -0.88
C ILE A 94 2.84 4.08 0.57
N ASN A 95 4.15 4.01 0.80
CA ASN A 95 4.78 4.37 2.07
C ASN A 95 5.51 5.71 1.88
N PRO A 96 4.87 6.85 2.21
CA PRO A 96 5.47 8.15 1.93
C PRO A 96 6.65 8.47 2.85
N GLY A 97 6.94 7.64 3.85
CA GLY A 97 7.94 7.94 4.88
C GLY A 97 7.61 9.23 5.62
N ALA A 98 8.59 10.11 5.79
CA ALA A 98 8.39 11.39 6.47
C ALA A 98 7.46 12.34 5.71
N TYR A 99 7.34 12.21 4.39
CA TYR A 99 6.42 13.04 3.59
C TYR A 99 4.95 12.82 3.93
N THR A 100 4.59 11.72 4.60
CA THR A 100 3.26 11.51 5.20
C THR A 100 2.80 12.73 6.00
N HIS A 101 3.72 13.34 6.77
CA HIS A 101 3.41 14.40 7.73
C HIS A 101 3.49 15.81 7.14
N THR A 102 4.05 15.98 5.95
CA THR A 102 4.40 17.28 5.38
C THR A 102 3.89 17.54 3.97
N SER A 103 3.69 16.46 3.15
CA SER A 103 3.47 16.64 1.73
C SER A 103 2.00 16.85 1.37
N ILE A 104 1.67 18.09 1.05
CA ILE A 104 0.43 18.45 0.36
C ILE A 104 0.55 18.09 -1.13
N ALA A 105 1.76 18.18 -1.70
CA ALA A 105 1.99 17.87 -3.11
C ALA A 105 1.67 16.40 -3.43
N ILE A 106 2.10 15.45 -2.60
CA ILE A 106 1.74 14.03 -2.75
C ILE A 106 0.23 13.81 -2.56
N LEU A 107 -0.39 14.45 -1.55
CA LEU A 107 -1.83 14.42 -1.34
C LEU A 107 -2.59 14.83 -2.61
N ASP A 108 -2.22 15.97 -3.19
CA ASP A 108 -2.90 16.52 -4.36
C ASP A 108 -2.64 15.68 -5.62
N ALA A 109 -1.42 15.15 -5.79
CA ALA A 109 -1.10 14.22 -6.88
C ALA A 109 -1.98 12.97 -6.83
N VAL A 110 -2.11 12.32 -5.66
CA VAL A 110 -2.99 11.13 -5.50
C VAL A 110 -4.43 11.48 -5.84
N ARG A 111 -4.95 12.60 -5.36
CA ARG A 111 -6.32 13.05 -5.68
C ARG A 111 -6.54 13.28 -7.15
N ALA A 112 -5.57 13.89 -7.83
CA ALA A 112 -5.66 14.23 -9.25
C ALA A 112 -5.78 12.98 -10.15
N THR A 113 -5.20 11.84 -9.75
CA THR A 113 -5.28 10.60 -10.54
C THR A 113 -6.64 9.92 -10.46
N GLY A 114 -7.39 10.09 -9.38
CA GLY A 114 -8.61 9.33 -9.08
C GLY A 114 -8.37 7.84 -8.79
N LEU A 115 -7.13 7.36 -8.82
CA LEU A 115 -6.79 5.98 -8.54
C LEU A 115 -6.98 5.66 -7.05
N PRO A 116 -7.46 4.46 -6.70
CA PRO A 116 -7.47 4.02 -5.31
C PRO A 116 -6.03 3.92 -4.79
N CYS A 117 -5.78 4.54 -3.65
CA CYS A 117 -4.49 4.55 -2.99
C CYS A 117 -4.63 3.98 -1.58
N VAL A 118 -3.68 3.15 -1.16
CA VAL A 118 -3.53 2.68 0.22
C VAL A 118 -2.19 3.17 0.77
N GLU A 119 -2.24 3.88 1.91
CA GLU A 119 -1.04 4.30 2.63
C GLU A 119 -0.58 3.18 3.57
N VAL A 120 0.71 2.86 3.58
CA VAL A 120 1.29 1.83 4.46
C VAL A 120 2.46 2.38 5.27
N HIS A 121 2.63 1.86 6.49
CA HIS A 121 3.76 2.16 7.37
C HIS A 121 4.19 0.89 8.10
N LEU A 122 5.51 0.68 8.25
CA LEU A 122 6.03 -0.44 9.02
C LEU A 122 5.74 -0.28 10.51
N SER A 123 6.04 0.89 11.07
CA SER A 123 5.78 1.22 12.47
C SER A 123 4.36 1.76 12.67
N ASN A 124 3.90 1.80 13.92
CA ASN A 124 2.66 2.49 14.28
C ASN A 124 2.96 3.99 14.53
N PRO A 125 2.57 4.91 13.63
CA PRO A 125 2.84 6.34 13.80
C PRO A 125 2.16 6.95 15.04
N ASP A 126 1.03 6.36 15.48
CA ASP A 126 0.28 6.88 16.63
C ASP A 126 0.97 6.59 17.96
N ALA A 127 1.86 5.58 17.99
CA ALA A 127 2.70 5.24 19.14
C ALA A 127 4.02 6.02 19.19
N ARG A 128 4.25 6.94 18.25
CA ARG A 128 5.49 7.73 18.12
C ARG A 128 5.27 9.19 18.52
N GLU A 129 6.18 10.06 18.12
CA GLU A 129 6.15 11.49 18.44
C GLU A 129 4.87 12.15 17.91
N ALA A 130 4.34 13.14 18.65
CA ALA A 130 3.03 13.74 18.37
C ALA A 130 2.87 14.25 16.93
N PHE A 131 3.94 14.77 16.32
CA PHE A 131 3.90 15.28 14.94
C PHE A 131 3.70 14.16 13.89
N ARG A 132 3.97 12.87 14.25
CA ARG A 132 3.78 11.72 13.35
C ARG A 132 2.35 11.21 13.31
N ARG A 133 1.49 11.61 14.23
CA ARG A 133 0.09 11.17 14.29
C ARG A 133 -0.74 11.70 13.13
N ARG A 134 -0.32 12.84 12.54
CA ARG A 134 -1.03 13.43 11.41
C ARG A 134 -0.47 12.93 10.09
N SER A 135 -1.33 12.38 9.23
CA SER A 135 -1.04 12.12 7.82
C SER A 135 -1.82 13.10 6.94
N TYR A 136 -1.10 13.81 6.05
CA TYR A 136 -1.74 14.53 4.94
C TYR A 136 -2.10 13.57 3.82
N VAL A 137 -1.21 12.62 3.48
CA VAL A 137 -1.38 11.68 2.37
C VAL A 137 -2.58 10.76 2.58
N ALA A 138 -2.79 10.26 3.80
CA ALA A 138 -3.95 9.40 4.13
C ALA A 138 -5.31 10.01 3.77
N LYS A 139 -5.41 11.35 3.70
CA LYS A 139 -6.66 12.04 3.32
C LYS A 139 -7.03 11.84 1.85
N ALA A 140 -6.10 11.39 1.01
CA ALA A 140 -6.33 11.01 -0.38
C ALA A 140 -6.46 9.48 -0.54
N CYS A 141 -6.14 8.70 0.48
CA CYS A 141 -6.12 7.25 0.44
C CYS A 141 -7.49 6.67 0.84
N VAL A 142 -7.82 5.52 0.27
CA VAL A 142 -9.03 4.75 0.64
C VAL A 142 -8.87 3.99 1.95
N ALA A 143 -7.60 3.71 2.34
CA ALA A 143 -7.25 3.04 3.59
C ALA A 143 -5.82 3.38 4.02
N ARG A 144 -5.52 3.09 5.29
CA ARG A 144 -4.18 3.15 5.86
C ARG A 144 -3.92 1.87 6.65
N VAL A 145 -2.73 1.26 6.47
CA VAL A 145 -2.26 0.09 7.20
C VAL A 145 -0.94 0.45 7.87
N ALA A 146 -0.80 0.19 9.17
CA ALA A 146 0.38 0.59 9.92
C ALA A 146 0.65 -0.35 11.11
N GLY A 147 1.92 -0.54 11.48
CA GLY A 147 2.31 -1.20 12.72
C GLY A 147 2.58 -2.69 12.63
N PHE A 148 2.44 -3.31 11.46
CA PHE A 148 2.69 -4.75 11.26
C PHE A 148 4.10 -5.03 10.68
N GLY A 149 5.05 -4.11 10.87
CA GLY A 149 6.37 -4.24 10.24
C GLY A 149 6.24 -4.33 8.72
N ALA A 150 7.06 -5.19 8.12
CA ALA A 150 7.05 -5.44 6.70
C ALA A 150 5.71 -6.01 6.18
N ASP A 151 4.96 -6.74 7.00
CA ASP A 151 3.64 -7.29 6.63
C ASP A 151 2.59 -6.22 6.33
N SER A 152 2.82 -4.96 6.74
CA SER A 152 1.96 -3.84 6.37
C SER A 152 1.82 -3.67 4.86
N TYR A 153 2.86 -3.98 4.08
CA TYR A 153 2.83 -3.92 2.62
C TYR A 153 1.93 -5.00 2.04
N ASP A 154 2.04 -6.25 2.52
CA ASP A 154 1.21 -7.37 2.05
C ASP A 154 -0.26 -7.13 2.39
N LEU A 155 -0.56 -6.71 3.64
CA LEU A 155 -1.91 -6.36 4.06
C LEU A 155 -2.48 -5.18 3.28
N GLY A 156 -1.66 -4.18 2.98
CA GLY A 156 -2.04 -3.04 2.15
C GLY A 156 -2.38 -3.45 0.73
N LEU A 157 -1.58 -4.32 0.13
CA LEU A 157 -1.83 -4.88 -1.20
C LEU A 157 -3.12 -5.70 -1.23
N ASP A 158 -3.33 -6.59 -0.27
CA ASP A 158 -4.56 -7.38 -0.15
C ASP A 158 -5.80 -6.48 -0.08
N GLY A 159 -5.72 -5.43 0.74
CA GLY A 159 -6.78 -4.44 0.87
C GLY A 159 -7.05 -3.70 -0.43
N LEU A 160 -6.00 -3.27 -1.13
CA LEU A 160 -6.10 -2.55 -2.40
C LEU A 160 -6.74 -3.42 -3.49
N VAL A 161 -6.30 -4.68 -3.62
CA VAL A 161 -6.86 -5.64 -4.59
C VAL A 161 -8.37 -5.84 -4.36
N ARG A 162 -8.80 -5.96 -3.10
CA ARG A 162 -10.23 -6.05 -2.75
C ARG A 162 -11.01 -4.78 -3.10
N VAL A 163 -10.41 -3.60 -2.96
CA VAL A 163 -11.02 -2.33 -3.39
C VAL A 163 -11.19 -2.31 -4.90
N LEU A 164 -10.17 -2.72 -5.66
CA LEU A 164 -10.22 -2.80 -7.12
C LEU A 164 -11.30 -3.77 -7.61
N ALA A 165 -11.39 -4.96 -7.03
CA ALA A 165 -12.40 -5.96 -7.37
C ALA A 165 -13.83 -5.41 -7.17
N ARG A 166 -14.09 -4.70 -6.06
CA ARG A 166 -15.40 -4.07 -5.83
C ARG A 166 -15.73 -2.99 -6.86
N ARG A 167 -14.73 -2.21 -7.31
CA ARG A 167 -14.95 -1.17 -8.33
C ARG A 167 -15.25 -1.75 -9.70
N SER A 168 -14.61 -2.89 -10.06
CA SER A 168 -14.84 -3.58 -11.33
C SER A 168 -16.18 -4.32 -11.39
N GLY A 169 -16.68 -4.82 -10.26
CA GLY A 169 -17.98 -5.52 -10.17
C GLY A 169 -19.19 -4.61 -9.99
N ALA A 170 -19.00 -3.31 -9.84
CA ALA A 170 -20.05 -2.31 -9.70
C ALA A 170 -20.41 -1.60 -11.03
N SER A 171 -19.86 -2.11 -12.16
CA SER A 171 -20.12 -1.63 -13.53
C SER A 171 -21.08 -2.59 -14.30
#